data_f9301fe72bddbe2cff048e3fbdbf215f
#
_entry.id   f9301fe72bddbe2cff048e3fbdbf215f
#
_cell.length_a   1.000
_cell.length_b   1.000
_cell.length_c   1.000
_cell.angle_alpha   90.00
_cell.angle_beta   90.00
_cell.angle_gamma   90.00
#
_symmetry.space_group_name_H-M   'P 1'
#
loop_
_entity.id
_entity.type
_entity.pdbx_description
1 polymer ?
#
loop_
_entity_poly.entity_id
_entity_poly.type
_entity_poly.pdbx_seq_one_letter_code
_entity_poly.pdbx_strand_id
1 'polypeptide(L)'
;MTALPSCRLLAFCSAFCSAFCSALLLAGCASDPASAPTKEASVSNPKTPPAMQPRKPADMKSRIVRFLPRQVPDKQGWANDVVTALTTQGVTVNDHNVCSVLAVAEQEATYQADPVVPGLGKIAWKEINLRAAKLLIPEFMVRAALSINSPTGKSYAERIDKLRTEREMSEIFEDMISMLPMGKTLFGNLNPVHTGGPMQVSIAFAEANARGYPYPIKDSIRHEVFTRRGGIWFGTKHIFGYPADYPDTLYRFADFNAGWYASRNAAFQAAVSRLSGKTLALDGDLIRYDSDLPGNTELAVYTLANRVNMSKQAIHQSLRKGDTAEFAATDLYHRIFTLADKQAGKRLPRAILPGIQLKSPKITRNLTTAWFAKRVDDREQRCVRQMATIR
;
A
#
# COMPACT_ATOMS: atom_id res chain seq x y z
N MET A 1 15.73 -12.31 -38.20
CA MET A 1 15.16 -13.59 -37.78
C MET A 1 15.18 -13.63 -36.25
N THR A 2 14.17 -13.11 -35.64
CA THR A 2 14.02 -13.19 -34.18
C THR A 2 12.53 -13.04 -33.85
N ALA A 3 12.00 -14.02 -33.18
CA ALA A 3 10.60 -14.23 -32.94
C ALA A 3 10.09 -13.31 -31.77
N LEU A 4 8.95 -12.70 -32.00
CA LEU A 4 8.09 -12.07 -31.02
C LEU A 4 7.29 -13.15 -30.24
N PRO A 5 7.07 -13.02 -28.95
CA PRO A 5 6.09 -13.84 -28.27
C PRO A 5 4.72 -13.17 -28.27
N SER A 6 3.77 -13.97 -28.68
CA SER A 6 2.37 -13.70 -28.91
C SER A 6 1.56 -13.47 -27.62
N CYS A 7 0.76 -12.45 -27.69
CA CYS A 7 -0.43 -12.17 -26.90
C CYS A 7 -1.42 -13.35 -26.94
N ARG A 8 -1.91 -13.82 -25.80
CA ARG A 8 -3.12 -14.66 -25.74
C ARG A 8 -4.11 -14.08 -24.73
N LEU A 9 -5.06 -13.39 -25.31
CA LEU A 9 -6.38 -13.11 -24.76
C LEU A 9 -7.22 -14.40 -24.89
N LEU A 10 -7.83 -14.87 -23.82
CA LEU A 10 -8.97 -15.78 -23.89
C LEU A 10 -9.92 -15.55 -22.72
N ALA A 11 -11.05 -14.98 -23.05
CA ALA A 11 -12.27 -14.99 -22.29
C ALA A 11 -12.89 -16.40 -22.27
N PHE A 12 -13.44 -16.81 -21.14
CA PHE A 12 -14.50 -17.84 -21.14
C PHE A 12 -15.58 -17.47 -20.11
N CYS A 13 -16.75 -17.17 -20.67
CA CYS A 13 -18.06 -17.24 -20.02
C CYS A 13 -18.52 -18.70 -19.99
N SER A 14 -19.11 -19.15 -18.91
CA SER A 14 -20.39 -19.85 -18.96
C SER A 14 -20.83 -20.37 -17.60
N ALA A 15 -21.95 -19.92 -17.24
CA ALA A 15 -23.02 -20.36 -16.38
C ALA A 15 -23.30 -21.90 -16.45
N PHE A 16 -23.69 -22.47 -15.33
CA PHE A 16 -24.87 -23.33 -15.30
C PHE A 16 -25.45 -23.48 -13.88
N CYS A 17 -26.71 -23.41 -13.83
CA CYS A 17 -27.78 -23.48 -12.88
C CYS A 17 -28.00 -24.89 -12.30
N SER A 18 -28.58 -24.98 -11.12
CA SER A 18 -29.73 -25.81 -10.68
C SER A 18 -29.49 -26.42 -9.31
N ALA A 19 -30.12 -25.93 -8.35
CA ALA A 19 -31.30 -26.36 -7.60
C ALA A 19 -31.44 -27.89 -7.30
N PHE A 20 -31.48 -28.25 -6.04
CA PHE A 20 -32.56 -29.12 -5.55
C PHE A 20 -32.75 -29.03 -4.01
N CYS A 21 -34.01 -28.84 -3.63
CA CYS A 21 -34.61 -28.95 -2.30
C CYS A 21 -34.53 -30.38 -1.74
N SER A 22 -34.44 -30.51 -0.42
CA SER A 22 -35.47 -31.24 0.35
C SER A 22 -35.20 -31.19 1.84
N ALA A 23 -36.21 -30.82 2.55
CA ALA A 23 -36.35 -30.85 3.99
C ALA A 23 -36.54 -32.28 4.51
N LEU A 24 -36.14 -32.55 5.75
CA LEU A 24 -36.86 -33.50 6.62
C LEU A 24 -36.61 -33.18 8.09
N LEU A 25 -37.70 -32.91 8.78
CA LEU A 25 -37.88 -32.76 10.21
C LEU A 25 -37.78 -34.12 10.88
N LEU A 26 -37.20 -34.20 12.07
CA LEU A 26 -37.66 -35.09 13.12
C LEU A 26 -37.28 -34.54 14.50
N ALA A 27 -38.31 -34.39 15.30
CA ALA A 27 -38.27 -34.00 16.70
C ALA A 27 -37.88 -35.17 17.59
N GLY A 28 -37.19 -34.89 18.69
CA GLY A 28 -36.99 -35.82 19.79
C GLY A 28 -36.81 -35.04 21.09
N CYS A 29 -37.86 -35.03 21.90
CA CYS A 29 -37.83 -34.55 23.29
C CYS A 29 -37.18 -35.60 24.19
N ALA A 30 -36.34 -35.17 25.12
CA ALA A 30 -36.11 -35.88 26.39
C ALA A 30 -35.62 -34.91 27.48
N SER A 31 -36.17 -35.04 28.61
CA SER A 31 -36.37 -34.20 29.78
C SER A 31 -35.14 -34.01 30.68
N ASP A 32 -35.18 -32.91 31.44
CA ASP A 32 -34.30 -32.41 32.50
C ASP A 32 -33.83 -33.38 33.58
N PRO A 33 -32.75 -33.02 34.34
CA PRO A 33 -33.05 -32.40 35.63
C PRO A 33 -32.24 -31.16 35.99
N ALA A 34 -32.91 -30.29 36.74
CA ALA A 34 -32.48 -29.04 37.30
C ALA A 34 -31.10 -29.05 37.97
N SER A 35 -30.25 -28.12 37.58
CA SER A 35 -29.09 -27.67 38.37
C SER A 35 -29.20 -26.18 38.64
N ALA A 36 -28.95 -25.79 39.88
CA ALA A 36 -29.10 -24.49 40.45
C ALA A 36 -28.30 -23.35 39.69
N PRO A 37 -28.74 -22.10 39.76
CA PRO A 37 -28.07 -20.99 39.05
C PRO A 37 -26.75 -20.69 39.74
N THR A 38 -25.65 -21.04 39.07
CA THR A 38 -24.35 -20.49 39.37
C THR A 38 -24.35 -19.03 38.86
N LYS A 39 -24.12 -18.08 39.75
CA LYS A 39 -23.93 -16.69 39.41
C LYS A 39 -22.78 -16.59 38.39
N GLU A 40 -23.13 -16.37 37.12
CA GLU A 40 -22.17 -15.95 36.11
C GLU A 40 -21.56 -14.63 36.55
N ALA A 41 -20.29 -14.68 36.87
CA ALA A 41 -19.49 -13.46 36.99
C ALA A 41 -19.55 -12.74 35.61
N SER A 42 -20.20 -11.59 35.57
CA SER A 42 -20.22 -10.73 34.37
C SER A 42 -18.78 -10.41 34.00
N VAL A 43 -18.26 -11.07 32.97
CA VAL A 43 -17.02 -10.69 32.31
C VAL A 43 -17.29 -9.31 31.72
N SER A 44 -16.84 -8.27 32.39
CA SER A 44 -16.88 -6.92 31.85
C SER A 44 -16.07 -6.92 30.57
N ASN A 45 -16.74 -6.78 29.41
CA ASN A 45 -16.07 -6.55 28.13
C ASN A 45 -15.08 -5.38 28.31
N PRO A 46 -13.81 -5.54 27.92
CA PRO A 46 -12.83 -4.47 28.02
C PRO A 46 -13.38 -3.24 27.28
N LYS A 47 -13.53 -2.12 28.01
CA LYS A 47 -14.02 -0.86 27.40
C LYS A 47 -13.09 -0.46 26.27
N THR A 48 -13.64 -0.28 25.06
CA THR A 48 -12.88 0.24 23.92
C THR A 48 -12.14 1.52 24.30
N PRO A 49 -10.83 1.61 24.06
CA PRO A 49 -10.05 2.82 24.37
C PRO A 49 -10.70 4.08 23.77
N PRO A 50 -10.67 5.24 24.45
CA PRO A 50 -11.33 6.46 23.96
C PRO A 50 -10.94 6.86 22.53
N ALA A 51 -9.69 6.67 22.13
CA ALA A 51 -9.20 6.97 20.79
C ALA A 51 -9.81 6.07 19.70
N MET A 52 -10.31 4.88 20.07
CA MET A 52 -10.93 3.91 19.17
C MET A 52 -12.46 4.05 19.12
N GLN A 53 -13.05 4.88 19.96
CA GLN A 53 -14.51 5.06 19.99
C GLN A 53 -14.99 5.79 18.75
N PRO A 54 -16.07 5.31 18.07
CA PRO A 54 -16.65 5.99 16.93
C PRO A 54 -17.10 7.41 17.28
N ARG A 55 -16.89 8.34 16.34
CA ARG A 55 -17.34 9.73 16.43
C ARG A 55 -18.24 10.09 15.26
N LYS A 56 -19.14 11.06 15.51
CA LYS A 56 -19.96 11.62 14.40
C LYS A 56 -19.04 12.32 13.38
N PRO A 57 -19.24 12.12 12.08
CA PRO A 57 -18.43 12.74 11.03
C PRO A 57 -18.31 14.28 11.15
N ALA A 58 -19.38 14.97 11.49
CA ALA A 58 -19.37 16.44 11.68
C ALA A 58 -18.45 16.87 12.81
N ASP A 59 -18.52 16.21 13.98
CA ASP A 59 -17.68 16.50 15.13
C ASP A 59 -16.21 16.24 14.81
N MET A 60 -15.93 15.13 14.12
CA MET A 60 -14.58 14.78 13.70
C MET A 60 -14.00 15.83 12.74
N LYS A 61 -14.78 16.32 11.75
CA LYS A 61 -14.32 17.40 10.86
C LYS A 61 -13.88 18.63 11.63
N SER A 62 -14.70 19.07 12.59
CA SER A 62 -14.38 20.23 13.45
C SER A 62 -13.09 20.02 14.25
N ARG A 63 -12.84 18.81 14.74
CA ARG A 63 -11.63 18.43 15.47
C ARG A 63 -10.39 18.43 14.57
N ILE A 64 -10.48 17.88 13.37
CA ILE A 64 -9.40 17.91 12.38
C ILE A 64 -9.02 19.36 12.03
N VAL A 65 -9.98 20.24 11.80
CA VAL A 65 -9.72 21.67 11.52
C VAL A 65 -8.94 22.34 12.66
N ARG A 66 -9.27 22.02 13.91
CA ARG A 66 -8.56 22.56 15.09
C ARG A 66 -7.17 21.94 15.28
N PHE A 67 -7.02 20.66 14.91
CA PHE A 67 -5.75 19.94 15.03
C PHE A 67 -4.72 20.42 13.98
N LEU A 68 -5.14 20.64 12.73
CA LEU A 68 -4.20 21.00 11.66
C LEU A 68 -3.44 22.30 11.95
N PRO A 69 -2.12 22.35 11.70
CA PRO A 69 -1.28 23.54 11.87
C PRO A 69 -1.87 24.78 11.16
N ARG A 70 -1.61 25.98 11.70
CA ARG A 70 -2.20 27.23 11.18
C ARG A 70 -1.87 27.49 9.72
N GLN A 71 -0.68 27.12 9.28
CA GLN A 71 -0.17 27.33 7.92
C GLN A 71 -0.77 26.37 6.88
N VAL A 72 -1.50 25.32 7.28
CA VAL A 72 -2.13 24.40 6.33
C VAL A 72 -3.30 25.13 5.64
N PRO A 73 -3.26 25.29 4.31
CA PRO A 73 -4.35 25.91 3.57
C PRO A 73 -5.58 25.00 3.52
N ASP A 74 -6.76 25.62 3.46
CA ASP A 74 -8.04 24.91 3.33
C ASP A 74 -8.21 23.72 4.29
N LYS A 75 -8.05 23.97 5.59
CA LYS A 75 -8.22 22.94 6.64
C LYS A 75 -9.58 22.25 6.58
N GLN A 76 -10.61 22.98 6.18
CA GLN A 76 -11.96 22.42 6.03
C GLN A 76 -12.00 21.37 4.93
N GLY A 77 -11.34 21.64 3.80
CA GLY A 77 -11.20 20.66 2.73
C GLY A 77 -10.43 19.43 3.15
N TRP A 78 -9.32 19.57 3.91
CA TRP A 78 -8.59 18.45 4.50
C TRP A 78 -9.47 17.59 5.41
N ALA A 79 -10.24 18.24 6.29
CA ALA A 79 -11.15 17.55 7.20
C ALA A 79 -12.26 16.79 6.43
N ASN A 80 -12.80 17.41 5.38
CA ASN A 80 -13.80 16.78 4.52
C ASN A 80 -13.22 15.55 3.81
N ASP A 81 -12.05 15.68 3.20
CA ASP A 81 -11.42 14.61 2.42
C ASP A 81 -11.06 13.40 3.30
N VAL A 82 -10.49 13.63 4.50
CA VAL A 82 -10.15 12.56 5.45
C VAL A 82 -11.40 11.81 5.93
N VAL A 83 -12.43 12.55 6.35
CA VAL A 83 -13.68 11.92 6.83
C VAL A 83 -14.40 11.19 5.69
N THR A 84 -14.44 11.77 4.48
CA THR A 84 -15.02 11.10 3.31
C THR A 84 -14.26 9.83 2.96
N ALA A 85 -12.93 9.86 2.96
CA ALA A 85 -12.12 8.69 2.66
C ALA A 85 -12.38 7.53 3.63
N LEU A 86 -12.45 7.80 4.94
CA LEU A 86 -12.78 6.78 5.94
C LEU A 86 -14.21 6.26 5.75
N THR A 87 -15.19 7.16 5.64
CA THR A 87 -16.62 6.81 5.56
C THR A 87 -16.94 5.97 4.33
N THR A 88 -16.46 6.39 3.14
CA THR A 88 -16.76 5.70 1.88
C THR A 88 -16.07 4.34 1.76
N GLN A 89 -15.04 4.11 2.55
CA GLN A 89 -14.33 2.82 2.61
C GLN A 89 -14.78 1.94 3.77
N GLY A 90 -15.82 2.35 4.52
CA GLY A 90 -16.34 1.59 5.66
C GLY A 90 -15.38 1.54 6.87
N VAL A 91 -14.40 2.44 6.91
CA VAL A 91 -13.47 2.54 8.06
C VAL A 91 -14.08 3.40 9.15
N THR A 92 -14.07 2.93 10.38
CA THR A 92 -14.62 3.65 11.53
C THR A 92 -13.99 5.03 11.68
N VAL A 93 -14.82 6.08 11.75
CA VAL A 93 -14.36 7.44 12.02
C VAL A 93 -14.11 7.58 13.52
N ASN A 94 -12.86 7.53 13.95
CA ASN A 94 -12.39 7.70 15.31
C ASN A 94 -11.06 8.45 15.34
N ASP A 95 -10.59 8.85 16.52
CA ASP A 95 -9.36 9.62 16.67
C ASP A 95 -8.14 8.84 16.13
N HIS A 96 -8.06 7.53 16.36
CA HIS A 96 -6.96 6.67 15.92
C HIS A 96 -6.87 6.59 14.38
N ASN A 97 -7.97 6.21 13.71
CA ASN A 97 -7.96 6.03 12.26
C ASN A 97 -7.73 7.36 11.52
N VAL A 98 -8.31 8.46 12.03
CA VAL A 98 -8.04 9.81 11.50
C VAL A 98 -6.57 10.17 11.66
N CYS A 99 -6.00 9.94 12.85
CA CYS A 99 -4.60 10.22 13.11
C CYS A 99 -3.64 9.36 12.27
N SER A 100 -4.00 8.12 11.96
CA SER A 100 -3.21 7.29 11.04
C SER A 100 -3.10 7.90 9.65
N VAL A 101 -4.21 8.42 9.09
CA VAL A 101 -4.22 9.11 7.78
C VAL A 101 -3.42 10.42 7.86
N LEU A 102 -3.69 11.24 8.87
CA LEU A 102 -3.01 12.52 9.07
C LEU A 102 -1.50 12.37 9.30
N ALA A 103 -1.07 11.32 10.01
CA ALA A 103 0.34 11.04 10.28
C ALA A 103 1.13 10.72 9.00
N VAL A 104 0.55 9.93 8.09
CA VAL A 104 1.16 9.68 6.79
C VAL A 104 1.22 10.95 5.95
N ALA A 105 0.13 11.72 5.87
CA ALA A 105 0.10 12.98 5.12
C ALA A 105 1.09 14.02 5.69
N GLU A 106 1.30 14.06 7.00
CA GLU A 106 2.34 14.89 7.62
C GLU A 106 3.74 14.40 7.27
N GLN A 107 3.96 13.07 7.32
CA GLN A 107 5.27 12.47 7.05
C GLN A 107 5.69 12.68 5.60
N GLU A 108 4.79 12.47 4.65
CA GLU A 108 5.10 12.47 3.22
C GLU A 108 5.17 13.89 2.63
N ALA A 109 4.26 14.76 3.01
CA ALA A 109 4.08 16.03 2.33
C ALA A 109 3.88 17.23 3.27
N THR A 110 3.96 17.05 4.58
CA THR A 110 3.69 18.14 5.53
C THR A 110 2.36 18.85 5.24
N TYR A 111 1.32 18.08 4.93
CA TYR A 111 -0.01 18.54 4.53
C TYR A 111 -0.03 19.42 3.26
N GLN A 112 0.86 19.17 2.30
CA GLN A 112 0.81 19.77 0.97
C GLN A 112 0.15 18.81 0.00
N ALA A 113 -0.81 19.30 -0.79
CA ALA A 113 -1.48 18.45 -1.79
C ALA A 113 -0.56 18.09 -2.95
N ASP A 114 0.30 19.05 -3.36
CA ASP A 114 1.28 18.91 -4.43
C ASP A 114 2.64 19.43 -3.91
N PRO A 115 3.43 18.60 -3.22
CA PRO A 115 4.63 19.05 -2.55
C PRO A 115 5.73 19.45 -3.53
N VAL A 116 6.37 20.58 -3.24
CA VAL A 116 7.52 21.06 -4.01
C VAL A 116 8.75 20.22 -3.69
N VAL A 117 9.43 19.74 -4.72
CA VAL A 117 10.71 19.02 -4.62
C VAL A 117 11.85 19.98 -5.02
N PRO A 118 12.67 20.42 -4.06
CA PRO A 118 13.78 21.35 -4.36
C PRO A 118 14.74 20.75 -5.40
N GLY A 119 15.02 21.53 -6.46
CA GLY A 119 15.95 21.12 -7.50
C GLY A 119 15.43 20.02 -8.45
N LEU A 120 14.13 19.77 -8.49
CA LEU A 120 13.55 18.71 -9.32
C LEU A 120 13.92 18.84 -10.80
N GLY A 121 13.97 20.03 -11.37
CA GLY A 121 14.42 20.26 -12.74
C GLY A 121 15.85 19.78 -13.00
N LYS A 122 16.77 20.02 -12.05
CA LYS A 122 18.15 19.52 -12.15
C LYS A 122 18.21 17.99 -12.07
N ILE A 123 17.40 17.40 -11.18
CA ILE A 123 17.29 15.93 -11.04
C ILE A 123 16.74 15.33 -12.34
N ALA A 124 15.70 15.92 -12.93
CA ALA A 124 15.12 15.48 -14.19
C ALA A 124 16.14 15.55 -15.34
N TRP A 125 16.84 16.66 -15.51
CA TRP A 125 17.90 16.79 -16.53
C TRP A 125 19.01 15.74 -16.35
N LYS A 126 19.47 15.54 -15.12
CA LYS A 126 20.48 14.51 -14.82
C LYS A 126 20.01 13.12 -15.26
N GLU A 127 18.79 12.76 -14.95
CA GLU A 127 18.23 11.44 -15.32
C GLU A 127 18.04 11.32 -16.84
N ILE A 128 17.52 12.35 -17.50
CA ILE A 128 17.37 12.40 -18.96
C ILE A 128 18.73 12.22 -19.64
N ASN A 129 19.76 12.99 -19.22
CA ASN A 129 21.10 12.93 -19.80
C ASN A 129 21.78 11.58 -19.52
N LEU A 130 21.58 10.96 -18.34
CA LEU A 130 22.09 9.61 -18.06
C LEU A 130 21.47 8.55 -18.99
N ARG A 131 20.19 8.66 -19.29
CA ARG A 131 19.51 7.73 -20.23
C ARG A 131 19.96 7.97 -21.66
N ALA A 132 20.07 9.22 -22.07
CA ALA A 132 20.55 9.59 -23.39
C ALA A 132 21.99 9.11 -23.64
N ALA A 133 22.87 9.26 -22.63
CA ALA A 133 24.26 8.81 -22.70
C ALA A 133 24.39 7.30 -22.93
N LYS A 134 23.48 6.49 -22.36
CA LYS A 134 23.42 5.03 -22.64
C LYS A 134 23.11 4.71 -24.11
N LEU A 135 22.46 5.64 -24.80
CA LEU A 135 22.15 5.56 -26.22
C LEU A 135 23.16 6.35 -27.09
N LEU A 136 24.25 6.80 -26.50
CA LEU A 136 25.29 7.63 -27.14
C LEU A 136 24.76 8.96 -27.72
N ILE A 137 23.68 9.51 -27.13
CA ILE A 137 23.10 10.79 -27.54
C ILE A 137 23.72 11.92 -26.69
N PRO A 138 24.42 12.89 -27.30
CA PRO A 138 24.99 14.02 -26.58
C PRO A 138 23.94 14.95 -25.96
N GLU A 139 24.27 15.57 -24.82
CA GLU A 139 23.36 16.45 -24.06
C GLU A 139 22.78 17.60 -24.90
N PHE A 140 23.60 18.25 -25.75
CA PHE A 140 23.11 19.35 -26.59
C PHE A 140 22.02 18.91 -27.58
N MET A 141 22.10 17.68 -28.10
CA MET A 141 21.08 17.11 -28.98
C MET A 141 19.77 16.85 -28.23
N VAL A 142 19.87 16.36 -26.97
CA VAL A 142 18.69 16.17 -26.10
C VAL A 142 18.00 17.50 -25.84
N ARG A 143 18.77 18.53 -25.50
CA ARG A 143 18.22 19.86 -25.24
C ARG A 143 17.62 20.50 -26.51
N ALA A 144 18.24 20.32 -27.66
CA ALA A 144 17.69 20.77 -28.95
C ALA A 144 16.36 20.05 -29.27
N ALA A 145 16.29 18.72 -29.08
CA ALA A 145 15.06 17.96 -29.29
C ALA A 145 13.92 18.40 -28.35
N LEU A 146 14.22 18.78 -27.10
CA LEU A 146 13.25 19.25 -26.12
C LEU A 146 12.94 20.75 -26.22
N SER A 147 13.53 21.47 -27.18
CA SER A 147 13.23 22.90 -27.46
C SER A 147 11.94 23.10 -28.28
N ILE A 148 11.27 22.01 -28.69
CA ILE A 148 9.95 22.07 -29.34
C ILE A 148 8.87 22.53 -28.35
N ASN A 149 7.86 23.24 -28.87
CA ASN A 149 6.75 23.71 -28.05
C ASN A 149 5.85 22.60 -27.58
N SER A 150 5.52 22.66 -26.30
CA SER A 150 4.48 21.82 -25.69
C SER A 150 3.09 22.46 -25.88
N PRO A 151 1.99 21.76 -25.55
CA PRO A 151 0.62 22.31 -25.62
C PRO A 151 0.42 23.59 -24.80
N THR A 152 1.30 23.89 -23.82
CA THR A 152 1.22 25.10 -23.01
C THR A 152 1.86 26.33 -23.66
N GLY A 153 2.40 26.21 -24.89
CA GLY A 153 3.11 27.27 -25.59
C GLY A 153 4.58 27.49 -25.16
N LYS A 154 5.03 26.84 -24.09
CA LYS A 154 6.44 26.81 -23.66
C LYS A 154 7.13 25.57 -24.20
N SER A 155 8.43 25.62 -24.44
CA SER A 155 9.17 24.44 -24.82
C SER A 155 9.25 23.42 -23.67
N TYR A 156 9.44 22.15 -24.01
CA TYR A 156 9.65 21.12 -22.99
C TYR A 156 10.91 21.41 -22.15
N ALA A 157 11.98 21.90 -22.76
CA ALA A 157 13.20 22.30 -22.06
C ALA A 157 12.93 23.39 -21.00
N GLU A 158 12.17 24.45 -21.36
CA GLU A 158 11.79 25.49 -20.39
C GLU A 158 10.92 24.99 -19.26
N ARG A 159 10.00 24.05 -19.55
CA ARG A 159 9.15 23.44 -18.51
C ARG A 159 9.98 22.59 -17.56
N ILE A 160 10.96 21.81 -18.07
CA ILE A 160 11.87 21.00 -17.25
C ILE A 160 12.79 21.91 -16.41
N ASP A 161 13.30 23.00 -16.97
CA ASP A 161 14.13 23.97 -16.22
C ASP A 161 13.37 24.57 -15.02
N LYS A 162 12.06 24.78 -15.14
CA LYS A 162 11.19 25.38 -14.12
C LYS A 162 10.44 24.37 -13.26
N LEU A 163 10.71 23.09 -13.43
CA LEU A 163 10.00 21.99 -12.77
C LEU A 163 10.12 22.05 -11.25
N ARG A 164 9.00 21.99 -10.57
CA ARG A 164 8.91 22.09 -9.10
C ARG A 164 8.25 20.89 -8.44
N THR A 165 7.25 20.29 -9.08
CA THR A 165 6.45 19.22 -8.47
C THR A 165 6.43 17.95 -9.33
N GLU A 166 6.15 16.82 -8.71
CA GLU A 166 6.04 15.55 -9.42
C GLU A 166 4.83 15.52 -10.35
N ARG A 167 3.76 16.23 -10.00
CA ARG A 167 2.61 16.42 -10.88
C ARG A 167 3.04 17.09 -12.20
N GLU A 168 3.74 18.22 -12.12
CA GLU A 168 4.25 18.92 -13.31
C GLU A 168 5.15 18.00 -14.16
N MET A 169 5.98 17.16 -13.52
CA MET A 169 6.84 16.21 -14.23
C MET A 169 6.01 15.12 -14.95
N SER A 170 4.97 14.61 -14.31
CA SER A 170 4.04 13.66 -14.92
C SER A 170 3.30 14.27 -16.12
N GLU A 171 2.78 15.51 -15.97
CA GLU A 171 2.09 16.25 -17.03
C GLU A 171 3.02 16.51 -18.24
N ILE A 172 4.28 16.91 -18.01
CA ILE A 172 5.28 17.11 -19.09
C ILE A 172 5.47 15.82 -19.87
N PHE A 173 5.59 14.69 -19.18
CA PHE A 173 5.75 13.38 -19.83
C PHE A 173 4.50 12.99 -20.63
N GLU A 174 3.31 13.17 -20.05
CA GLU A 174 2.04 12.86 -20.72
C GLU A 174 1.81 13.71 -21.97
N ASP A 175 2.12 15.02 -21.91
CA ASP A 175 2.08 15.90 -23.06
C ASP A 175 3.03 15.44 -24.16
N MET A 176 4.26 15.03 -23.79
CA MET A 176 5.26 14.57 -24.74
C MET A 176 4.84 13.30 -25.48
N ILE A 177 4.34 12.29 -24.74
CA ILE A 177 3.90 11.05 -25.38
C ILE A 177 2.58 11.22 -26.17
N SER A 178 1.74 12.20 -25.79
CA SER A 178 0.48 12.49 -26.50
C SER A 178 0.69 13.04 -27.92
N MET A 179 1.89 13.57 -28.22
CA MET A 179 2.26 13.98 -29.58
C MET A 179 2.48 12.80 -30.54
N LEU A 180 2.66 11.60 -30.01
CA LEU A 180 2.89 10.40 -30.79
C LEU A 180 1.56 9.66 -31.02
N PRO A 181 1.30 9.14 -32.24
CA PRO A 181 0.17 8.27 -32.46
C PRO A 181 0.20 7.08 -31.47
N MET A 182 -0.91 6.85 -30.74
CA MET A 182 -1.01 5.83 -29.69
C MET A 182 0.01 5.97 -28.55
N GLY A 183 0.66 7.12 -28.40
CA GLY A 183 1.75 7.32 -27.44
C GLY A 183 1.38 7.00 -26.00
N LYS A 184 0.16 7.36 -25.56
CA LYS A 184 -0.33 7.02 -24.21
C LYS A 184 -0.43 5.50 -24.00
N THR A 185 -0.87 4.75 -25.00
CA THR A 185 -0.99 3.28 -24.94
C THR A 185 0.37 2.59 -24.93
N LEU A 186 1.31 3.08 -25.75
CA LEU A 186 2.61 2.45 -25.95
C LEU A 186 3.62 2.86 -24.85
N PHE A 187 3.58 4.10 -24.40
CA PHE A 187 4.62 4.70 -23.55
C PHE A 187 4.12 5.18 -22.17
N GLY A 188 2.82 5.11 -21.89
CA GLY A 188 2.25 5.56 -20.61
C GLY A 188 2.93 4.95 -19.38
N ASN A 189 3.27 3.67 -19.45
CA ASN A 189 3.98 2.94 -18.40
C ASN A 189 5.44 3.39 -18.18
N LEU A 190 6.00 4.19 -19.09
CA LEU A 190 7.36 4.74 -18.98
C LEU A 190 7.38 6.08 -18.23
N ASN A 191 6.25 6.58 -17.77
CA ASN A 191 6.20 7.81 -16.97
C ASN A 191 7.12 7.67 -15.74
N PRO A 192 8.10 8.56 -15.55
CA PRO A 192 9.06 8.47 -14.47
C PRO A 192 8.46 8.70 -13.08
N VAL A 193 7.23 9.22 -13.01
CA VAL A 193 6.53 9.49 -11.75
C VAL A 193 5.63 8.30 -11.42
N HIS A 194 5.99 7.58 -10.37
CA HIS A 194 5.29 6.37 -9.93
C HIS A 194 4.47 6.57 -8.66
N THR A 195 4.75 7.63 -7.89
CA THR A 195 4.02 8.00 -6.67
C THR A 195 3.70 9.48 -6.70
N GLY A 196 2.73 9.93 -5.91
CA GLY A 196 2.41 11.34 -5.83
C GLY A 196 1.35 11.72 -4.80
N GLY A 197 1.07 13.01 -4.78
CA GLY A 197 0.05 13.61 -3.92
C GLY A 197 0.45 13.68 -2.44
N PRO A 198 -0.48 14.09 -1.57
CA PRO A 198 -0.21 14.38 -0.16
C PRO A 198 0.21 13.17 0.67
N MET A 199 0.00 11.96 0.19
CA MET A 199 0.41 10.73 0.86
C MET A 199 1.41 9.91 0.03
N GLN A 200 1.95 10.45 -1.07
CA GLN A 200 2.89 9.76 -1.95
C GLN A 200 2.43 8.35 -2.37
N VAL A 201 1.16 8.27 -2.75
CA VAL A 201 0.53 6.99 -3.11
C VAL A 201 1.07 6.50 -4.45
N SER A 202 1.30 5.19 -4.57
CA SER A 202 1.61 4.54 -5.86
C SER A 202 0.46 4.73 -6.85
N ILE A 203 0.78 5.23 -8.04
CA ILE A 203 -0.19 5.46 -9.10
C ILE A 203 -0.76 4.12 -9.59
N ALA A 204 0.08 3.11 -9.78
CA ALA A 204 -0.37 1.77 -10.15
C ALA A 204 -1.31 1.16 -9.10
N PHE A 205 -1.02 1.37 -7.80
CA PHE A 205 -1.93 0.97 -6.73
C PHE A 205 -3.28 1.68 -6.83
N ALA A 206 -3.28 3.01 -7.06
CA ALA A 206 -4.50 3.79 -7.18
C ALA A 206 -5.34 3.34 -8.38
N GLU A 207 -4.73 3.11 -9.55
CA GLU A 207 -5.38 2.62 -10.75
C GLU A 207 -6.03 1.23 -10.53
N ALA A 208 -5.31 0.31 -9.89
CA ALA A 208 -5.82 -1.03 -9.56
C ALA A 208 -6.94 -1.01 -8.50
N ASN A 209 -7.00 0.02 -7.64
CA ASN A 209 -7.92 0.12 -6.53
C ASN A 209 -8.94 1.26 -6.66
N ALA A 210 -9.21 1.74 -7.88
CA ALA A 210 -10.09 2.89 -8.13
C ALA A 210 -11.59 2.59 -7.89
N ARG A 211 -11.96 1.32 -7.75
CA ARG A 211 -13.37 0.95 -7.51
C ARG A 211 -13.87 1.56 -6.19
N GLY A 212 -14.98 2.28 -6.29
CA GLY A 212 -15.60 2.95 -5.14
C GLY A 212 -15.03 4.35 -4.85
N TYR A 213 -14.16 4.88 -5.71
CA TYR A 213 -13.72 6.27 -5.61
C TYR A 213 -14.92 7.23 -5.71
N PRO A 214 -15.15 8.11 -4.71
CA PRO A 214 -16.44 8.79 -4.58
C PRO A 214 -16.57 10.09 -5.41
N TYR A 215 -15.50 10.48 -6.10
CA TYR A 215 -15.48 11.74 -6.84
C TYR A 215 -15.46 11.52 -8.36
N PRO A 216 -16.01 12.46 -9.15
CA PRO A 216 -15.88 12.42 -10.60
C PRO A 216 -14.41 12.46 -11.03
N ILE A 217 -14.01 11.52 -11.87
CA ILE A 217 -12.68 11.49 -12.47
C ILE A 217 -12.73 12.38 -13.71
N LYS A 218 -12.01 13.50 -13.69
CA LYS A 218 -12.01 14.46 -14.82
C LYS A 218 -11.10 14.01 -15.96
N ASP A 219 -9.89 13.54 -15.62
CA ASP A 219 -8.88 13.13 -16.59
C ASP A 219 -8.50 11.66 -16.41
N SER A 220 -7.81 11.33 -15.33
CA SER A 220 -7.37 9.97 -15.04
C SER A 220 -7.21 9.76 -13.52
N ILE A 221 -7.12 8.49 -13.11
CA ILE A 221 -6.77 8.15 -11.71
C ILE A 221 -5.39 8.71 -11.35
N ARG A 222 -4.43 8.71 -12.27
CA ARG A 222 -3.12 9.35 -12.10
C ARG A 222 -3.27 10.82 -11.67
N HIS A 223 -4.11 11.60 -12.36
CA HIS A 223 -4.36 12.99 -12.01
C HIS A 223 -5.03 13.14 -10.63
N GLU A 224 -6.01 12.26 -10.33
CA GLU A 224 -6.67 12.28 -9.02
C GLU A 224 -5.68 12.04 -7.87
N VAL A 225 -4.68 11.19 -8.03
CA VAL A 225 -3.63 10.94 -7.01
C VAL A 225 -2.91 12.23 -6.60
N PHE A 226 -2.67 13.16 -7.53
CA PHE A 226 -2.03 14.44 -7.24
C PHE A 226 -2.97 15.48 -6.62
N THR A 227 -4.27 15.21 -6.55
CA THR A 227 -5.21 16.06 -5.82
C THR A 227 -5.20 15.73 -4.33
N ARG A 228 -5.58 16.71 -3.46
CA ARG A 228 -5.73 16.43 -2.03
C ARG A 228 -6.74 15.29 -1.78
N ARG A 229 -7.94 15.39 -2.39
CA ARG A 229 -9.01 14.41 -2.22
C ARG A 229 -8.62 13.01 -2.68
N GLY A 230 -7.99 12.90 -3.84
CA GLY A 230 -7.56 11.62 -4.41
C GLY A 230 -6.41 11.02 -3.63
N GLY A 231 -5.35 11.79 -3.36
CA GLY A 231 -4.21 11.30 -2.59
C GLY A 231 -4.60 10.83 -1.18
N ILE A 232 -5.51 11.56 -0.49
CA ILE A 232 -6.06 11.14 0.81
C ILE A 232 -6.91 9.88 0.67
N TRP A 233 -7.78 9.79 -0.34
CA TRP A 233 -8.64 8.62 -0.51
C TRP A 233 -7.86 7.35 -0.82
N PHE A 234 -6.94 7.41 -1.79
CA PHE A 234 -6.11 6.25 -2.15
C PHE A 234 -5.10 5.91 -1.05
N GLY A 235 -4.56 6.90 -0.35
CA GLY A 235 -3.70 6.68 0.81
C GLY A 235 -4.44 5.99 1.96
N THR A 236 -5.67 6.41 2.25
CA THR A 236 -6.54 5.73 3.23
C THR A 236 -6.81 4.28 2.81
N LYS A 237 -7.09 4.05 1.52
CA LYS A 237 -7.25 2.71 0.94
C LYS A 237 -6.00 1.86 1.13
N HIS A 238 -4.83 2.46 0.95
CA HIS A 238 -3.56 1.75 1.14
C HIS A 238 -3.34 1.33 2.59
N ILE A 239 -3.70 2.17 3.58
CA ILE A 239 -3.56 1.85 5.01
C ILE A 239 -4.58 0.79 5.45
N PHE A 240 -5.87 0.94 5.06
CA PHE A 240 -6.97 0.20 5.65
C PHE A 240 -7.67 -0.78 4.70
N GLY A 241 -7.38 -0.75 3.39
CA GLY A 241 -8.13 -1.47 2.36
C GLY A 241 -7.88 -2.98 2.33
N TYR A 242 -7.15 -3.54 3.27
CA TYR A 242 -6.87 -4.97 3.36
C TYR A 242 -7.08 -5.49 4.79
N PRO A 243 -7.63 -6.69 4.96
CA PRO A 243 -7.76 -7.31 6.28
C PRO A 243 -6.39 -7.77 6.78
N ALA A 244 -5.98 -7.31 7.95
CA ALA A 244 -4.76 -7.74 8.62
C ALA A 244 -4.95 -7.71 10.14
N ASP A 245 -4.65 -8.81 10.79
CA ASP A 245 -4.69 -9.01 12.24
C ASP A 245 -3.36 -8.57 12.88
N TYR A 246 -2.97 -7.33 12.63
CA TYR A 246 -1.77 -6.79 13.25
C TYR A 246 -2.04 -6.33 14.68
N PRO A 247 -1.14 -6.61 15.62
CA PRO A 247 -1.30 -6.17 16.99
C PRO A 247 -1.13 -4.65 17.14
N ASP A 248 -0.58 -3.98 16.12
CA ASP A 248 -0.23 -2.57 16.15
C ASP A 248 -0.35 -1.95 14.75
N THR A 249 -0.77 -0.68 14.66
CA THR A 249 -0.86 0.09 13.41
C THR A 249 0.51 0.34 12.78
N LEU A 250 1.58 0.30 13.56
CA LEU A 250 2.97 0.37 13.12
C LEU A 250 3.25 -0.55 11.91
N TYR A 251 2.69 -1.76 11.91
CA TYR A 251 2.87 -2.70 10.80
C TYR A 251 2.11 -2.29 9.54
N ARG A 252 0.97 -1.60 9.66
CA ARG A 252 0.26 -1.02 8.51
C ARG A 252 1.03 0.14 7.90
N PHE A 253 1.75 0.92 8.71
CA PHE A 253 2.64 1.96 8.20
C PHE A 253 3.85 1.37 7.47
N ALA A 254 4.39 0.26 7.95
CA ALA A 254 5.44 -0.46 7.24
C ALA A 254 4.92 -1.01 5.89
N ASP A 255 3.74 -1.62 5.89
CA ASP A 255 3.10 -2.14 4.68
C ASP A 255 2.70 -1.02 3.70
N PHE A 256 2.35 0.18 4.20
CA PHE A 256 2.13 1.35 3.36
C PHE A 256 3.35 1.69 2.49
N ASN A 257 4.53 1.51 3.03
CA ASN A 257 5.79 1.77 2.32
C ASN A 257 6.27 0.58 1.48
N ALA A 258 6.06 -0.65 1.96
CA ALA A 258 6.63 -1.88 1.41
C ALA A 258 5.65 -2.72 0.57
N GLY A 259 4.36 -2.41 0.60
CA GLY A 259 3.29 -3.21 -0.01
C GLY A 259 2.47 -3.98 1.03
N TRP A 260 1.22 -4.29 0.70
CA TRP A 260 0.31 -5.02 1.58
C TRP A 260 0.91 -6.34 2.04
N TYR A 261 0.75 -6.64 3.33
CA TYR A 261 1.25 -7.86 3.99
C TYR A 261 2.77 -8.00 4.08
N ALA A 262 3.57 -7.00 3.70
CA ALA A 262 5.03 -7.09 3.80
C ALA A 262 5.51 -7.43 5.22
N SER A 263 4.87 -6.84 6.25
CA SER A 263 5.20 -7.12 7.66
C SER A 263 4.91 -8.57 8.08
N ARG A 264 3.78 -9.14 7.63
CA ARG A 264 3.44 -10.56 7.82
C ARG A 264 4.43 -11.47 7.10
N ASN A 265 4.74 -11.14 5.86
CA ASN A 265 5.63 -11.92 5.01
C ASN A 265 7.06 -11.89 5.54
N ALA A 266 7.55 -10.74 6.05
CA ALA A 266 8.84 -10.64 6.70
C ALA A 266 8.92 -11.53 7.96
N ALA A 267 7.84 -11.64 8.74
CA ALA A 267 7.77 -12.58 9.85
C ALA A 267 7.82 -14.05 9.39
N PHE A 268 7.17 -14.37 8.27
CA PHE A 268 7.25 -15.69 7.65
C PHE A 268 8.68 -15.98 7.16
N GLN A 269 9.35 -15.04 6.50
CA GLN A 269 10.75 -15.16 6.10
C GLN A 269 11.68 -15.40 7.30
N ALA A 270 11.45 -14.71 8.43
CA ALA A 270 12.22 -14.94 9.66
C ALA A 270 12.00 -16.36 10.22
N ALA A 271 10.77 -16.88 10.18
CA ALA A 271 10.47 -18.25 10.57
C ALA A 271 11.16 -19.29 9.64
N VAL A 272 11.12 -19.04 8.33
CA VAL A 272 11.81 -19.88 7.32
C VAL A 272 13.33 -19.83 7.52
N SER A 273 13.92 -18.65 7.74
CA SER A 273 15.34 -18.49 8.02
C SER A 273 15.77 -19.35 9.22
N ARG A 274 14.99 -19.30 10.30
CA ARG A 274 15.26 -20.08 11.50
C ARG A 274 15.21 -21.60 11.27
N LEU A 275 14.23 -22.07 10.48
CA LEU A 275 14.04 -23.50 10.22
C LEU A 275 15.03 -24.06 9.22
N SER A 276 15.42 -23.29 8.21
CA SER A 276 16.29 -23.71 7.11
C SER A 276 17.77 -23.46 7.37
N GLY A 277 18.10 -22.62 8.35
CA GLY A 277 19.47 -22.14 8.59
C GLY A 277 19.97 -21.14 7.54
N LYS A 278 19.13 -20.75 6.56
CA LYS A 278 19.47 -19.77 5.52
C LYS A 278 19.11 -18.37 5.96
N THR A 279 20.04 -17.43 5.83
CA THR A 279 19.74 -16.00 6.05
C THR A 279 18.94 -15.45 4.87
N LEU A 280 17.71 -14.99 5.11
CA LEU A 280 16.87 -14.34 4.13
C LEU A 280 16.84 -12.83 4.37
N ALA A 281 16.67 -12.05 3.31
CA ALA A 281 16.20 -10.68 3.43
C ALA A 281 14.78 -10.70 4.00
N LEU A 282 14.52 -9.87 5.00
CA LEU A 282 13.19 -9.76 5.61
C LEU A 282 12.47 -8.60 4.92
N ASP A 283 12.28 -8.71 3.61
CA ASP A 283 11.73 -7.68 2.73
C ASP A 283 10.24 -7.86 2.43
N GLY A 284 9.69 -9.03 2.75
CA GLY A 284 8.30 -9.37 2.47
C GLY A 284 8.09 -10.06 1.12
N ASP A 285 9.12 -10.18 0.28
CA ASP A 285 9.03 -10.84 -1.02
C ASP A 285 9.12 -12.36 -0.87
N LEU A 286 7.98 -13.02 -1.02
CA LEU A 286 7.91 -14.49 -0.88
C LEU A 286 8.27 -15.23 -2.17
N ILE A 287 8.02 -14.60 -3.32
CA ILE A 287 8.19 -15.20 -4.66
C ILE A 287 8.58 -14.10 -5.66
N ARG A 288 9.12 -14.50 -6.80
CA ARG A 288 9.33 -13.63 -7.96
C ARG A 288 8.12 -13.75 -8.88
N TYR A 289 7.32 -12.68 -8.99
CA TYR A 289 6.10 -12.67 -9.82
C TYR A 289 6.40 -12.50 -11.32
N ASP A 290 7.57 -11.96 -11.65
CA ASP A 290 8.03 -11.62 -13.01
C ASP A 290 8.94 -12.68 -13.63
N SER A 291 9.13 -13.82 -12.96
CA SER A 291 10.08 -14.86 -13.39
C SER A 291 9.60 -16.26 -12.97
N ASP A 292 9.82 -17.23 -13.83
CA ASP A 292 9.60 -18.65 -13.53
C ASP A 292 10.72 -19.24 -12.62
N LEU A 293 11.79 -18.49 -12.40
CA LEU A 293 12.87 -18.93 -11.52
C LEU A 293 12.53 -18.63 -10.06
N PRO A 294 12.69 -19.59 -9.15
CA PRO A 294 12.37 -19.41 -7.74
C PRO A 294 13.27 -18.36 -7.09
N GLY A 295 12.67 -17.51 -6.25
CA GLY A 295 13.37 -16.53 -5.41
C GLY A 295 14.04 -17.16 -4.19
N ASN A 296 14.84 -16.38 -3.45
CA ASN A 296 15.59 -16.87 -2.30
C ASN A 296 14.67 -17.43 -1.19
N THR A 297 13.55 -16.77 -0.91
CA THR A 297 12.56 -17.23 0.07
C THR A 297 11.98 -18.58 -0.36
N GLU A 298 11.58 -18.71 -1.61
CA GLU A 298 11.02 -19.95 -2.16
C GLU A 298 12.02 -21.09 -2.13
N LEU A 299 13.27 -20.85 -2.53
CA LEU A 299 14.35 -21.84 -2.45
C LEU A 299 14.62 -22.31 -1.01
N ALA A 300 14.54 -21.39 -0.04
CA ALA A 300 14.70 -21.76 1.37
C ALA A 300 13.53 -22.64 1.85
N VAL A 301 12.28 -22.31 1.45
CA VAL A 301 11.10 -23.12 1.79
C VAL A 301 11.18 -24.51 1.14
N TYR A 302 11.71 -24.63 -0.09
CA TYR A 302 11.90 -25.95 -0.74
C TYR A 302 12.82 -26.88 0.05
N THR A 303 13.81 -26.36 0.79
CA THR A 303 14.63 -27.21 1.68
C THR A 303 13.84 -27.79 2.85
N LEU A 304 12.70 -27.21 3.16
CA LEU A 304 11.80 -27.64 4.24
C LEU A 304 10.65 -28.53 3.75
N ALA A 305 10.56 -28.83 2.44
CA ALA A 305 9.44 -29.52 1.81
C ALA A 305 9.05 -30.83 2.55
N ASN A 306 10.03 -31.67 2.89
CA ASN A 306 9.78 -32.90 3.67
C ASN A 306 9.30 -32.61 5.09
N ARG A 307 9.82 -31.56 5.75
CA ARG A 307 9.44 -31.19 7.12
C ARG A 307 8.01 -30.65 7.20
N VAL A 308 7.57 -29.96 6.15
CA VAL A 308 6.20 -29.44 6.03
C VAL A 308 5.27 -30.41 5.32
N ASN A 309 5.78 -31.56 4.85
CA ASN A 309 5.03 -32.57 4.08
C ASN A 309 4.23 -31.93 2.92
N MET A 310 4.92 -31.20 2.05
CA MET A 310 4.32 -30.53 0.88
C MET A 310 5.24 -30.65 -0.34
N SER A 311 4.64 -30.80 -1.52
CA SER A 311 5.37 -30.75 -2.79
C SER A 311 5.88 -29.32 -3.09
N LYS A 312 6.95 -29.19 -3.88
CA LYS A 312 7.44 -27.87 -4.34
C LYS A 312 6.36 -27.07 -5.06
N GLN A 313 5.50 -27.74 -5.85
CA GLN A 313 4.39 -27.09 -6.54
C GLN A 313 3.35 -26.52 -5.57
N ALA A 314 2.95 -27.26 -4.52
CA ALA A 314 2.03 -26.79 -3.50
C ALA A 314 2.62 -25.64 -2.68
N ILE A 315 3.93 -25.67 -2.40
CA ILE A 315 4.68 -24.57 -1.76
C ILE A 315 4.61 -23.32 -2.65
N HIS A 316 4.97 -23.44 -3.94
CA HIS A 316 4.92 -22.34 -4.90
C HIS A 316 3.53 -21.69 -4.95
N GLN A 317 2.47 -22.48 -5.13
CA GLN A 317 1.10 -21.99 -5.15
C GLN A 317 0.68 -21.28 -3.86
N SER A 318 1.16 -21.74 -2.71
CA SER A 318 0.92 -21.09 -1.43
C SER A 318 1.65 -19.73 -1.35
N LEU A 319 2.93 -19.68 -1.75
CA LEU A 319 3.74 -18.46 -1.72
C LEU A 319 3.21 -17.38 -2.68
N ARG A 320 2.62 -17.77 -3.82
CA ARG A 320 1.95 -16.84 -4.75
C ARG A 320 0.81 -16.05 -4.14
N LYS A 321 0.26 -16.48 -3.01
CA LYS A 321 -0.77 -15.77 -2.26
C LYS A 321 -0.19 -14.72 -1.29
N GLY A 322 1.11 -14.49 -1.34
CA GLY A 322 1.83 -13.64 -0.38
C GLY A 322 1.35 -12.20 -0.28
N ASP A 323 0.74 -11.64 -1.32
CA ASP A 323 0.17 -10.30 -1.38
C ASP A 323 -1.34 -10.25 -1.08
N THR A 324 -1.93 -11.38 -0.66
CA THR A 324 -3.35 -11.50 -0.31
C THR A 324 -3.57 -11.99 1.13
N ALA A 325 -4.78 -11.80 1.66
CA ALA A 325 -5.16 -12.32 2.97
C ALA A 325 -5.08 -13.85 3.04
N GLU A 326 -5.30 -14.53 1.91
CA GLU A 326 -5.37 -15.98 1.83
C GLU A 326 -4.07 -16.70 2.24
N PHE A 327 -2.92 -16.04 2.12
CA PHE A 327 -1.65 -16.67 2.48
C PHE A 327 -1.62 -17.12 3.93
N ALA A 328 -2.15 -16.31 4.86
CA ALA A 328 -2.21 -16.67 6.27
C ALA A 328 -3.08 -17.89 6.57
N ALA A 329 -4.02 -18.24 5.68
CA ALA A 329 -4.88 -19.41 5.79
C ALA A 329 -4.30 -20.66 5.10
N THR A 330 -3.13 -20.57 4.45
CA THR A 330 -2.53 -21.71 3.77
C THR A 330 -1.91 -22.72 4.74
N ASP A 331 -1.95 -24.01 4.38
CA ASP A 331 -1.24 -25.07 5.10
C ASP A 331 0.25 -24.76 5.26
N LEU A 332 0.88 -24.18 4.24
CA LEU A 332 2.28 -23.80 4.28
C LEU A 332 2.56 -22.82 5.43
N TYR A 333 1.76 -21.75 5.52
CA TYR A 333 1.91 -20.74 6.58
C TYR A 333 1.78 -21.36 7.97
N HIS A 334 0.75 -22.16 8.18
CA HIS A 334 0.50 -22.82 9.47
C HIS A 334 1.61 -23.81 9.84
N ARG A 335 2.04 -24.66 8.91
CA ARG A 335 3.09 -25.68 9.18
C ARG A 335 4.45 -25.06 9.45
N ILE A 336 4.85 -24.01 8.69
CA ILE A 336 6.10 -23.28 8.94
C ILE A 336 6.09 -22.66 10.33
N PHE A 337 5.02 -21.93 10.69
CA PHE A 337 4.98 -21.31 12.01
C PHE A 337 4.86 -22.33 13.17
N THR A 338 4.13 -23.41 12.98
CA THR A 338 4.06 -24.49 14.00
C THR A 338 5.46 -25.07 14.27
N LEU A 339 6.21 -25.37 13.22
CA LEU A 339 7.58 -25.89 13.37
C LEU A 339 8.52 -24.85 14.00
N ALA A 340 8.42 -23.57 13.56
CA ALA A 340 9.28 -22.51 14.05
C ALA A 340 8.99 -22.15 15.51
N ASP A 341 7.72 -22.13 15.93
CA ASP A 341 7.29 -21.93 17.31
C ASP A 341 7.82 -23.07 18.21
N LYS A 342 7.65 -24.32 17.75
CA LYS A 342 8.17 -25.49 18.46
C LYS A 342 9.69 -25.42 18.64
N GLN A 343 10.43 -25.08 17.59
CA GLN A 343 11.89 -24.93 17.65
C GLN A 343 12.33 -23.75 18.54
N ALA A 344 11.49 -22.69 18.62
CA ALA A 344 11.77 -21.53 19.46
C ALA A 344 11.38 -21.71 20.92
N GLY A 345 10.57 -22.72 21.25
CA GLY A 345 9.96 -22.90 22.57
C GLY A 345 8.93 -21.83 22.94
N LYS A 346 8.51 -21.00 21.99
CA LYS A 346 7.53 -19.91 22.17
C LYS A 346 6.85 -19.53 20.86
N ARG A 347 5.69 -18.87 20.94
CA ARG A 347 5.05 -18.29 19.77
C ARG A 347 5.90 -17.14 19.22
N LEU A 348 6.32 -17.24 17.95
CA LEU A 348 7.04 -16.18 17.25
C LEU A 348 6.10 -15.06 16.80
N PRO A 349 6.58 -13.84 16.61
CA PRO A 349 5.79 -12.76 16.02
C PRO A 349 5.22 -13.16 14.65
N ARG A 350 3.97 -12.75 14.37
CA ARG A 350 3.30 -12.94 13.07
C ARG A 350 3.40 -11.72 12.17
N ALA A 351 4.00 -10.64 12.67
CA ALA A 351 4.40 -9.46 11.94
C ALA A 351 5.72 -8.93 12.49
N ILE A 352 6.61 -8.50 11.62
CA ILE A 352 7.85 -7.78 11.94
C ILE A 352 8.06 -6.68 10.91
N LEU A 353 8.80 -5.64 11.27
CA LEU A 353 9.09 -4.54 10.33
C LEU A 353 10.03 -5.04 9.22
N PRO A 354 9.66 -4.84 7.93
CA PRO A 354 10.53 -5.18 6.81
C PRO A 354 11.85 -4.41 6.83
N GLY A 355 12.94 -5.08 6.47
CA GLY A 355 14.30 -4.53 6.46
C GLY A 355 14.69 -3.84 5.14
N ILE A 356 13.73 -3.27 4.39
CA ILE A 356 13.96 -2.71 3.06
C ILE A 356 14.69 -1.37 3.17
N GLN A 357 15.78 -1.21 2.39
CA GLN A 357 16.46 0.07 2.22
C GLN A 357 15.68 0.95 1.24
N LEU A 358 15.35 2.17 1.66
CA LEU A 358 14.66 3.15 0.81
C LEU A 358 15.68 3.77 -0.16
N LYS A 359 15.44 3.58 -1.46
CA LYS A 359 16.30 4.10 -2.53
C LYS A 359 15.50 5.07 -3.41
N SER A 360 15.95 6.32 -3.47
CA SER A 360 15.38 7.33 -4.38
C SER A 360 16.46 8.37 -4.66
N PRO A 361 16.48 9.00 -5.84
CA PRO A 361 17.35 10.15 -6.12
C PRO A 361 17.20 11.30 -5.14
N LYS A 362 16.07 11.36 -4.41
CA LYS A 362 15.77 12.37 -3.39
C LYS A 362 16.29 11.99 -1.98
N ILE A 363 16.66 10.74 -1.76
CA ILE A 363 17.09 10.25 -0.45
C ILE A 363 18.62 10.29 -0.40
N THR A 364 19.15 11.10 0.49
CA THR A 364 20.61 11.28 0.69
C THR A 364 21.15 10.53 1.91
N ARG A 365 20.27 9.84 2.66
CA ARG A 365 20.60 9.09 3.89
C ARG A 365 20.15 7.64 3.78
N ASN A 366 20.78 6.75 4.54
CA ASN A 366 20.34 5.36 4.65
C ASN A 366 19.05 5.28 5.48
N LEU A 367 17.91 5.29 4.81
CA LEU A 367 16.60 5.16 5.42
C LEU A 367 16.01 3.77 5.12
N THR A 368 15.21 3.25 6.03
CA THR A 368 14.56 1.94 5.90
C THR A 368 13.05 2.05 6.05
N THR A 369 12.31 1.05 5.56
CA THR A 369 10.87 0.90 5.83
C THR A 369 10.58 0.93 7.34
N ALA A 370 11.40 0.29 8.17
CA ALA A 370 11.26 0.33 9.61
C ALA A 370 11.42 1.75 10.19
N TRP A 371 12.37 2.54 9.66
CA TRP A 371 12.51 3.94 10.05
C TRP A 371 11.25 4.74 9.67
N PHE A 372 10.75 4.56 8.45
CA PHE A 372 9.54 5.22 7.98
C PHE A 372 8.34 4.91 8.89
N ALA A 373 8.08 3.61 9.11
CA ALA A 373 6.97 3.16 9.95
C ALA A 373 7.01 3.77 11.36
N LYS A 374 8.17 3.75 12.02
CA LYS A 374 8.34 4.36 13.34
C LYS A 374 8.11 5.87 13.34
N ARG A 375 8.53 6.57 12.29
CA ARG A 375 8.30 8.03 12.17
C ARG A 375 6.84 8.36 11.99
N VAL A 376 6.09 7.56 11.23
CA VAL A 376 4.64 7.71 11.10
C VAL A 376 3.94 7.38 12.40
N ASP A 377 4.33 6.30 13.06
CA ASP A 377 3.77 5.90 14.37
C ASP A 377 3.96 6.97 15.43
N ASP A 378 5.16 7.56 15.56
CA ASP A 378 5.42 8.69 16.45
C ASP A 378 4.45 9.88 16.20
N ARG A 379 4.13 10.16 14.93
CA ARG A 379 3.18 11.22 14.54
C ARG A 379 1.75 10.85 14.89
N GLU A 380 1.37 9.62 14.60
CA GLU A 380 0.05 9.10 14.91
C GLU A 380 -0.22 9.19 16.40
N GLN A 381 0.68 8.69 17.24
CA GLN A 381 0.54 8.73 18.69
C GLN A 381 0.50 10.18 19.22
N ARG A 382 1.31 11.10 18.67
CA ARG A 382 1.24 12.52 18.98
C ARG A 382 -0.13 13.12 18.61
N CYS A 383 -0.64 12.81 17.42
CA CYS A 383 -1.94 13.24 16.94
C CYS A 383 -3.06 12.76 17.89
N VAL A 384 -3.07 11.47 18.25
CA VAL A 384 -4.07 10.89 19.16
C VAL A 384 -4.06 11.61 20.53
N ARG A 385 -2.88 11.86 21.10
CA ARG A 385 -2.78 12.63 22.35
C ARG A 385 -3.34 14.05 22.23
N GLN A 386 -3.04 14.74 21.11
CA GLN A 386 -3.57 16.09 20.87
C GLN A 386 -5.07 16.08 20.61
N MET A 387 -5.56 15.12 19.82
CA MET A 387 -6.99 14.95 19.59
C MET A 387 -7.76 14.73 20.89
N ALA A 388 -7.22 14.01 21.87
CA ALA A 388 -7.87 13.80 23.15
C ALA A 388 -8.13 15.11 23.93
N THR A 389 -7.36 16.16 23.72
CA THR A 389 -7.51 17.47 24.39
C THR A 389 -8.44 18.43 23.65
N ILE A 390 -8.76 18.17 22.38
CA ILE A 390 -9.68 19.00 21.57
C ILE A 390 -11.12 18.66 21.97
N ARG A 391 -11.79 19.64 22.56
CA ARG A 391 -13.23 19.57 22.93
C ARG A 391 -14.13 19.95 21.77
#